data_aac97f85e2f7da1ca4109970d257222b
#
_entry.id   aac97f85e2f7da1ca4109970d257222b
#
_cell.length_a   1.000
_cell.length_b   1.000
_cell.length_c   1.000
_cell.angle_alpha   90.00
_cell.angle_beta   90.00
_cell.angle_gamma   90.00
#
_symmetry.space_group_name_H-M   'P 1'
#
loop_
_entity.id
_entity.type
_entity.pdbx_description
1 polymer ?
#
loop_
_entity_poly.entity_id
_entity_poly.type
_entity_poly.pdbx_seq_one_letter_code
_entity_poly.pdbx_strand_id
1 'polypeptide(L)'
;MINSSVQQIISFANVAKKKDKYKILTIPTHERYETQLSKTGHDFYSLNIDQHKKWNTSQCPIPDNYHILPPNDLCSYLNYDFILSQSKFGQFQVLQQINQSLRIPFISLEHTLPLYGLQPAENINVMQSMIGNVNVFISEFSQSSWNIGVDSHVIHHGIDTK
;
A
#
# COMPACT_ATOMS: atom_id res chain seq x y z
N MET A 1 27.72 -6.43 -10.95
CA MET A 1 27.08 -7.78 -10.90
C MET A 1 26.99 -8.20 -9.43
N ILE A 2 25.80 -8.45 -8.92
CA ILE A 2 25.61 -8.99 -7.55
C ILE A 2 26.10 -10.45 -7.60
N ASN A 3 26.95 -10.83 -6.66
CA ASN A 3 27.50 -12.19 -6.56
C ASN A 3 26.35 -13.21 -6.46
N SER A 4 26.44 -14.33 -7.20
CA SER A 4 25.41 -15.38 -7.23
C SER A 4 25.04 -15.93 -5.84
N SER A 5 26.00 -15.95 -4.91
CA SER A 5 25.78 -16.34 -3.51
C SER A 5 24.87 -15.37 -2.77
N VAL A 6 24.98 -14.06 -3.04
CA VAL A 6 24.10 -13.02 -2.44
C VAL A 6 22.70 -13.15 -3.02
N GLN A 7 22.56 -13.44 -4.31
CA GLN A 7 21.25 -13.69 -4.93
C GLN A 7 20.59 -14.94 -4.36
N GLN A 8 21.34 -16.00 -4.09
CA GLN A 8 20.83 -17.21 -3.43
C GLN A 8 20.38 -16.93 -2.00
N ILE A 9 21.17 -16.20 -1.21
CA ILE A 9 20.81 -15.81 0.16
C ILE A 9 19.53 -14.94 0.14
N ILE A 10 19.42 -14.00 -0.78
CA ILE A 10 18.22 -13.18 -0.94
C ILE A 10 17.03 -14.04 -1.37
N SER A 11 17.21 -15.01 -2.27
CA SER A 11 16.12 -15.91 -2.68
C SER A 11 15.68 -16.83 -1.53
N PHE A 12 16.60 -17.36 -0.73
CA PHE A 12 16.27 -18.14 0.46
C PHE A 12 15.61 -17.30 1.56
N ALA A 13 16.04 -16.06 1.76
CA ALA A 13 15.39 -15.13 2.67
C ALA A 13 13.97 -14.75 2.19
N ASN A 14 13.75 -14.69 0.87
CA ASN A 14 12.46 -14.40 0.25
C ASN A 14 11.53 -15.62 0.15
N VAL A 15 12.02 -16.86 0.36
CA VAL A 15 11.18 -18.03 0.67
C VAL A 15 10.78 -17.97 2.16
N ALA A 16 10.35 -16.81 2.60
CA ALA A 16 9.69 -16.70 3.89
C ALA A 16 8.49 -17.68 3.88
N LYS A 17 8.40 -18.54 4.90
CA LYS A 17 7.23 -19.38 5.11
C LYS A 17 6.00 -18.49 4.99
N LYS A 18 5.06 -18.85 4.09
CA LYS A 18 3.78 -18.18 3.98
C LYS A 18 3.20 -18.06 5.38
N LYS A 19 3.03 -16.84 5.84
CA LYS A 19 2.39 -16.57 7.13
C LYS A 19 0.89 -16.68 6.96
N ASP A 20 0.20 -17.21 7.94
CA ASP A 20 -1.25 -17.21 7.96
C ASP A 20 -1.79 -15.77 8.15
N LYS A 21 -1.03 -14.91 8.80
CA LYS A 21 -1.40 -13.54 9.10
C LYS A 21 -0.19 -12.59 8.95
N TYR A 22 -0.36 -11.53 8.16
CA TYR A 22 0.65 -10.50 7.94
C TYR A 22 0.31 -9.23 8.74
N LYS A 23 1.35 -8.49 9.14
CA LYS A 23 1.25 -7.14 9.71
C LYS A 23 1.55 -6.11 8.63
N ILE A 24 0.56 -5.35 8.24
CA ILE A 24 0.60 -4.46 7.07
C ILE A 24 0.55 -3.01 7.55
N LEU A 25 1.59 -2.23 7.22
CA LEU A 25 1.59 -0.80 7.47
C LEU A 25 0.91 -0.07 6.31
N THR A 26 -0.03 0.83 6.61
CA THR A 26 -0.80 1.54 5.58
C THR A 26 -1.22 2.94 6.02
N ILE A 27 -1.83 3.70 5.11
CA ILE A 27 -2.59 4.93 5.39
C ILE A 27 -4.00 4.70 4.83
N PRO A 28 -5.09 5.00 5.56
CA PRO A 28 -6.43 4.69 5.11
C PRO A 28 -6.86 5.56 3.93
N THR A 29 -7.69 4.99 3.05
CA THR A 29 -8.37 5.71 1.98
C THR A 29 -9.82 6.04 2.34
N HIS A 30 -10.61 5.00 2.60
CA HIS A 30 -12.03 5.13 2.92
C HIS A 30 -12.48 3.97 3.83
N GLU A 31 -13.24 4.26 4.89
CA GLU A 31 -13.63 3.30 5.93
C GLU A 31 -14.32 2.06 5.37
N ARG A 32 -15.22 2.22 4.39
CA ARG A 32 -15.91 1.08 3.76
C ARG A 32 -14.95 0.16 3.01
N TYR A 33 -13.96 0.74 2.32
CA TYR A 33 -12.94 -0.04 1.62
C TYR A 33 -12.04 -0.77 2.61
N GLU A 34 -11.54 -0.05 3.62
CA GLU A 34 -10.68 -0.63 4.66
C GLU A 34 -11.39 -1.76 5.43
N THR A 35 -12.70 -1.64 5.67
CA THR A 35 -13.52 -2.69 6.26
C THR A 35 -13.59 -3.93 5.37
N GLN A 36 -13.67 -3.79 4.04
CA GLN A 36 -13.59 -4.93 3.12
C GLN A 36 -12.18 -5.52 3.09
N LEU A 37 -11.15 -4.67 3.05
CA LEU A 37 -9.76 -5.09 3.05
C LEU A 37 -9.41 -5.89 4.32
N SER A 38 -9.95 -5.53 5.48
CA SER A 38 -9.75 -6.24 6.74
C SER A 38 -10.28 -7.68 6.73
N LYS A 39 -11.26 -8.00 5.87
CA LYS A 39 -11.79 -9.37 5.69
C LYS A 39 -10.77 -10.36 5.11
N THR A 40 -9.64 -9.86 4.59
CA THR A 40 -8.51 -10.72 4.21
C THR A 40 -7.87 -11.44 5.40
N GLY A 41 -8.21 -11.05 6.63
CA GLY A 41 -7.76 -11.69 7.87
C GLY A 41 -6.37 -11.24 8.34
N HIS A 42 -5.71 -10.33 7.64
CA HIS A 42 -4.42 -9.76 8.03
C HIS A 42 -4.58 -8.63 9.04
N ASP A 43 -3.52 -8.28 9.78
CA ASP A 43 -3.50 -7.14 10.68
C ASP A 43 -3.04 -5.88 9.94
N PHE A 44 -3.90 -4.87 9.91
CA PHE A 44 -3.61 -3.57 9.32
C PHE A 44 -3.25 -2.56 10.41
N TYR A 45 -2.13 -1.90 10.23
CA TYR A 45 -1.65 -0.82 11.10
C TYR A 45 -1.68 0.48 10.32
N SER A 46 -2.64 1.33 10.66
CA SER A 46 -2.90 2.58 9.96
C SER A 46 -2.18 3.73 10.62
N LEU A 47 -1.33 4.42 9.87
CA LEU A 47 -0.72 5.65 10.33
C LEU A 47 -1.78 6.74 10.56
N ASN A 48 -1.68 7.42 11.66
CA ASN A 48 -2.51 8.56 12.02
C ASN A 48 -1.69 9.85 11.85
N ILE A 49 -1.70 10.38 10.63
CA ILE A 49 -0.93 11.57 10.24
C ILE A 49 -1.90 12.73 10.02
N ASP A 50 -1.60 13.92 10.54
CA ASP A 50 -2.54 15.06 10.59
C ASP A 50 -3.08 15.51 9.23
N GLN A 51 -2.29 15.39 8.17
CA GLN A 51 -2.69 15.82 6.81
C GLN A 51 -3.39 14.72 6.00
N HIS A 52 -3.54 13.51 6.55
CA HIS A 52 -4.19 12.38 5.88
C HIS A 52 -5.56 12.08 6.47
N LYS A 53 -6.36 11.33 5.72
CA LYS A 53 -7.69 10.93 6.14
C LYS A 53 -7.62 10.16 7.46
N LYS A 54 -8.49 10.53 8.40
CA LYS A 54 -8.70 9.81 9.66
C LYS A 54 -9.95 8.95 9.55
N TRP A 55 -9.95 7.82 10.25
CA TRP A 55 -11.10 6.92 10.31
C TRP A 55 -12.31 7.61 10.95
N ASN A 56 -13.44 7.55 10.28
CA ASN A 56 -14.71 8.08 10.80
C ASN A 56 -15.57 6.94 11.35
N THR A 57 -15.53 6.74 12.66
CA THR A 57 -16.27 5.68 13.35
C THR A 57 -17.79 5.81 13.25
N SER A 58 -18.31 7.00 12.90
CA SER A 58 -19.75 7.19 12.68
C SER A 58 -20.22 6.56 11.36
N GLN A 59 -19.30 6.34 10.40
CA GLN A 59 -19.61 5.70 9.11
C GLN A 59 -19.43 4.18 9.16
N CYS A 60 -18.34 3.72 9.79
CA CYS A 60 -18.04 2.30 9.94
C CYS A 60 -17.33 2.05 11.26
N PRO A 61 -17.68 1.00 12.02
CA PRO A 61 -16.88 0.57 13.16
C PRO A 61 -15.51 0.13 12.69
N ILE A 62 -14.50 0.27 13.55
CA ILE A 62 -13.15 -0.20 13.26
C ILE A 62 -13.13 -1.72 13.43
N PRO A 63 -12.71 -2.51 12.41
CA PRO A 63 -12.55 -3.96 12.55
C PRO A 63 -11.47 -4.33 13.57
N ASP A 64 -11.61 -5.50 14.24
CA ASP A 64 -10.71 -5.96 15.29
C ASP A 64 -9.24 -6.11 14.83
N ASN A 65 -9.03 -6.39 13.55
CA ASN A 65 -7.71 -6.53 12.93
C ASN A 65 -7.23 -5.26 12.21
N TYR A 66 -7.87 -4.11 12.48
CA TYR A 66 -7.48 -2.81 11.94
C TYR A 66 -7.09 -1.87 13.07
N HIS A 67 -5.81 -1.56 13.20
CA HIS A 67 -5.23 -0.83 14.32
C HIS A 67 -4.84 0.59 13.89
N ILE A 68 -5.45 1.60 14.50
CA ILE A 68 -5.05 2.99 14.29
C ILE A 68 -3.90 3.30 15.23
N LEU A 69 -2.74 3.63 14.68
CA LEU A 69 -1.56 3.96 15.47
C LEU A 69 -1.72 5.31 16.17
N PRO A 70 -0.98 5.56 17.27
CA PRO A 70 -0.95 6.87 17.90
C PRO A 70 -0.59 7.97 16.90
N PRO A 71 -1.03 9.22 17.11
CA PRO A 71 -0.71 10.32 16.22
C PRO A 71 0.80 10.49 16.03
N ASN A 72 1.23 10.55 14.77
CA ASN A 72 2.64 10.71 14.38
C ASN A 72 3.62 9.67 14.97
N ASP A 73 3.11 8.50 15.38
CA ASP A 73 3.90 7.39 15.89
C ASP A 73 3.84 6.20 14.94
N LEU A 74 5.00 5.76 14.48
CA LEU A 74 5.14 4.58 13.64
C LEU A 74 5.02 3.26 14.42
N CYS A 75 5.19 3.29 15.74
CA CYS A 75 5.30 2.08 16.57
C CYS A 75 6.31 1.07 15.98
N SER A 76 7.54 1.49 15.78
CA SER A 76 8.62 0.75 15.11
C SER A 76 8.92 -0.64 15.71
N TYR A 77 8.47 -0.90 16.95
CA TYR A 77 8.60 -2.20 17.61
C TYR A 77 7.64 -3.29 17.05
N LEU A 78 6.70 -2.92 16.17
CA LEU A 78 5.66 -3.85 15.70
C LEU A 78 6.14 -4.83 14.60
N ASN A 79 7.33 -4.70 14.04
CA ASN A 79 7.86 -5.58 13.00
C ASN A 79 6.85 -5.84 11.86
N TYR A 80 6.59 -4.83 11.05
CA TYR A 80 5.69 -4.93 9.89
C TYR A 80 6.27 -5.86 8.83
N ASP A 81 5.42 -6.61 8.14
CA ASP A 81 5.83 -7.53 7.08
C ASP A 81 5.98 -6.83 5.73
N PHE A 82 5.09 -5.87 5.43
CA PHE A 82 5.17 -5.02 4.25
C PHE A 82 4.37 -3.73 4.41
N ILE A 83 4.61 -2.80 3.50
CA ILE A 83 3.86 -1.55 3.38
C ILE A 83 2.85 -1.69 2.25
N LEU A 84 1.63 -1.20 2.47
CA LEU A 84 0.59 -1.03 1.47
C LEU A 84 0.30 0.46 1.29
N SER A 85 0.75 1.03 0.18
CA SER A 85 0.30 2.33 -0.28
C SER A 85 -0.93 2.15 -1.17
N GLN A 86 -1.98 2.91 -0.91
CA GLN A 86 -3.25 2.79 -1.61
C GLN A 86 -3.53 3.99 -2.53
N SER A 87 -2.56 4.91 -2.67
CA SER A 87 -2.68 6.05 -3.57
C SER A 87 -1.32 6.67 -3.87
N LYS A 88 -1.10 7.05 -5.12
CA LYS A 88 0.05 7.89 -5.53
C LYS A 88 -0.12 9.35 -5.12
N PHE A 89 -1.34 9.77 -4.74
CA PHE A 89 -1.63 11.12 -4.28
C PHE A 89 -1.34 11.29 -2.78
N GLY A 90 -0.06 11.52 -2.46
CA GLY A 90 0.42 11.82 -1.11
C GLY A 90 0.81 10.61 -0.26
N GLN A 91 0.07 9.50 -0.30
CA GLN A 91 0.37 8.33 0.54
C GLN A 91 1.69 7.67 0.16
N PHE A 92 1.94 7.47 -1.14
CA PHE A 92 3.12 6.77 -1.63
C PHE A 92 4.41 7.41 -1.12
N GLN A 93 4.55 8.74 -1.25
CA GLN A 93 5.76 9.45 -0.85
C GLN A 93 6.03 9.35 0.65
N VAL A 94 5.00 9.53 1.48
CA VAL A 94 5.11 9.41 2.94
C VAL A 94 5.55 7.99 3.34
N LEU A 95 4.89 6.97 2.79
CA LEU A 95 5.22 5.59 3.09
C LEU A 95 6.59 5.17 2.53
N GLN A 96 6.98 5.70 1.37
CA GLN A 96 8.31 5.48 0.81
C GLN A 96 9.41 6.10 1.68
N GLN A 97 9.18 7.29 2.21
CA GLN A 97 10.11 7.93 3.15
C GLN A 97 10.28 7.09 4.43
N ILE A 98 9.19 6.59 4.99
CA ILE A 98 9.21 5.67 6.14
C ILE A 98 9.97 4.39 5.78
N ASN A 99 9.77 3.86 4.58
CA ASN A 99 10.42 2.61 4.13
C ASN A 99 11.94 2.74 3.95
N GLN A 100 12.48 3.94 3.84
CA GLN A 100 13.94 4.14 3.88
C GLN A 100 14.56 3.59 5.18
N SER A 101 13.82 3.66 6.28
CA SER A 101 14.24 3.12 7.59
C SER A 101 13.83 1.66 7.78
N LEU A 102 12.62 1.27 7.38
CA LEU A 102 12.08 -0.09 7.60
C LEU A 102 12.67 -1.11 6.63
N ARG A 103 12.90 -0.73 5.37
CA ARG A 103 13.46 -1.58 4.30
C ARG A 103 12.69 -2.90 4.10
N ILE A 104 11.38 -2.84 4.16
CA ILE A 104 10.48 -3.98 3.97
C ILE A 104 9.82 -3.91 2.58
N PRO A 105 9.21 -4.99 2.07
CA PRO A 105 8.48 -4.98 0.81
C PRO A 105 7.43 -3.88 0.76
N PHE A 106 7.27 -3.25 -0.41
CA PHE A 106 6.37 -2.14 -0.64
C PHE A 106 5.40 -2.48 -1.77
N ILE A 107 4.11 -2.50 -1.46
CA ILE A 107 3.04 -2.71 -2.43
C ILE A 107 2.40 -1.35 -2.76
N SER A 108 2.36 -1.01 -4.04
CA SER A 108 1.65 0.17 -4.55
C SER A 108 0.34 -0.28 -5.17
N LEU A 109 -0.77 -0.06 -4.50
CA LEU A 109 -2.12 -0.25 -5.01
C LEU A 109 -2.69 1.11 -5.40
N GLU A 110 -3.23 1.23 -6.61
CA GLU A 110 -3.76 2.49 -7.11
C GLU A 110 -5.26 2.37 -7.43
N HIS A 111 -6.05 3.20 -6.73
CA HIS A 111 -7.52 3.24 -6.86
C HIS A 111 -8.01 4.28 -7.86
N THR A 112 -7.16 5.20 -8.28
CA THR A 112 -7.55 6.37 -9.05
C THR A 112 -6.97 6.36 -10.47
N LEU A 113 -7.34 7.35 -11.24
CA LEU A 113 -6.76 7.63 -12.56
C LEU A 113 -5.76 8.78 -12.45
N PRO A 114 -4.81 8.93 -13.38
CA PRO A 114 -3.78 9.96 -13.35
C PRO A 114 -4.28 11.39 -13.58
N LEU A 115 -5.58 11.65 -13.59
CA LEU A 115 -6.22 12.98 -13.67
C LEU A 115 -5.61 13.88 -14.77
N TYR A 116 -5.39 13.34 -15.97
CA TYR A 116 -4.90 14.10 -17.11
C TYR A 116 -5.79 15.32 -17.38
N GLY A 117 -5.15 16.48 -17.62
CA GLY A 117 -5.84 17.75 -17.82
C GLY A 117 -6.30 18.49 -16.55
N LEU A 118 -6.28 17.82 -15.37
CA LEU A 118 -6.57 18.44 -14.08
C LEU A 118 -5.30 18.66 -13.24
N GLN A 119 -4.20 18.01 -13.63
CA GLN A 119 -2.89 18.13 -12.99
C GLN A 119 -1.83 18.51 -14.02
N PRO A 120 -0.79 19.26 -13.63
CA PRO A 120 0.38 19.48 -14.49
C PRO A 120 0.99 18.15 -14.94
N ALA A 121 1.42 18.06 -16.21
CA ALA A 121 2.03 16.86 -16.77
C ALA A 121 3.24 16.38 -15.96
N GLU A 122 4.02 17.30 -15.41
CA GLU A 122 5.18 17.01 -14.56
C GLU A 122 4.79 16.23 -13.30
N ASN A 123 3.67 16.59 -12.66
CA ASN A 123 3.17 15.88 -11.49
C ASN A 123 2.75 14.44 -11.86
N ILE A 124 2.12 14.26 -13.03
CA ILE A 124 1.73 12.94 -13.51
C ILE A 124 2.97 12.09 -13.77
N ASN A 125 4.00 12.63 -14.41
CA ASN A 125 5.27 11.93 -14.65
C ASN A 125 5.94 11.50 -13.34
N VAL A 126 5.94 12.37 -12.33
CA VAL A 126 6.45 12.03 -10.99
C VAL A 126 5.63 10.89 -10.38
N MET A 127 4.31 10.94 -10.46
CA MET A 127 3.45 9.86 -9.93
C MET A 127 3.63 8.54 -10.70
N GLN A 128 3.85 8.58 -12.02
CA GLN A 128 4.16 7.39 -12.81
C GLN A 128 5.48 6.72 -12.38
N SER A 129 6.44 7.51 -11.90
CA SER A 129 7.72 6.99 -11.38
C SER A 129 7.61 6.41 -9.96
N MET A 130 6.49 6.56 -9.28
CA MET A 130 6.23 5.99 -7.95
C MET A 130 5.92 4.50 -8.08
N ILE A 131 6.97 3.69 -8.02
CA ILE A 131 6.94 2.25 -8.27
C ILE A 131 7.28 1.51 -6.97
N GLY A 132 6.40 0.58 -6.56
CA GLY A 132 6.64 -0.35 -5.45
C GLY A 132 7.37 -1.61 -5.92
N ASN A 133 7.69 -2.51 -4.99
CA ASN A 133 8.15 -3.85 -5.32
C ASN A 133 7.09 -4.66 -6.07
N VAL A 134 5.82 -4.41 -5.72
CA VAL A 134 4.64 -4.93 -6.43
C VAL A 134 3.71 -3.76 -6.73
N ASN A 135 3.23 -3.68 -7.96
CA ASN A 135 2.31 -2.63 -8.40
C ASN A 135 0.97 -3.24 -8.79
N VAL A 136 -0.11 -2.70 -8.26
CA VAL A 136 -1.47 -3.24 -8.43
C VAL A 136 -2.41 -2.11 -8.85
N PHE A 137 -3.27 -2.39 -9.82
CA PHE A 137 -4.34 -1.51 -10.26
C PHE A 137 -5.70 -2.20 -10.12
N ILE A 138 -6.76 -1.42 -9.99
CA ILE A 138 -8.12 -1.96 -9.79
C ILE A 138 -8.82 -2.34 -11.09
N SER A 139 -8.24 -2.03 -12.24
CA SER A 139 -8.73 -2.39 -13.56
C SER A 139 -7.65 -2.26 -14.62
N GLU A 140 -7.81 -2.94 -15.76
CA GLU A 140 -6.95 -2.80 -16.94
C GLU A 140 -6.95 -1.35 -17.47
N PHE A 141 -8.09 -0.67 -17.36
CA PHE A 141 -8.19 0.73 -17.75
C PHE A 141 -7.32 1.62 -16.84
N SER A 142 -7.34 1.42 -15.53
CA SER A 142 -6.47 2.15 -14.60
C SER A 142 -5.00 1.82 -14.88
N GLN A 143 -4.65 0.55 -15.04
CA GLN A 143 -3.30 0.10 -15.37
C GLN A 143 -2.77 0.76 -16.65
N SER A 144 -3.53 0.72 -17.75
CA SER A 144 -3.14 1.33 -19.02
C SER A 144 -3.06 2.85 -18.95
N SER A 145 -3.96 3.49 -18.19
CA SER A 145 -3.96 4.94 -18.01
C SER A 145 -2.74 5.44 -17.23
N TRP A 146 -2.31 4.70 -16.20
CA TRP A 146 -1.11 5.05 -15.45
C TRP A 146 0.18 4.79 -16.22
N ASN A 147 0.24 3.75 -17.04
CA ASN A 147 1.37 3.42 -17.92
C ASN A 147 2.75 3.55 -17.23
N ILE A 148 2.93 2.84 -16.12
CA ILE A 148 4.13 2.98 -15.27
C ILE A 148 5.41 2.34 -15.85
N GLY A 149 5.32 1.66 -16.99
CA GLY A 149 6.49 1.10 -17.68
C GLY A 149 7.17 -0.10 -17.03
N VAL A 150 6.56 -0.68 -15.99
CA VAL A 150 7.04 -1.90 -15.31
C VAL A 150 5.90 -2.90 -15.13
N ASP A 151 6.25 -4.14 -14.78
CA ASP A 151 5.27 -5.18 -14.50
C ASP A 151 4.31 -4.77 -13.39
N SER A 152 3.02 -5.03 -13.60
CA SER A 152 1.97 -4.71 -12.68
C SER A 152 0.81 -5.71 -12.79
N HIS A 153 0.02 -5.79 -11.74
CA HIS A 153 -1.13 -6.69 -11.65
C HIS A 153 -2.43 -5.92 -11.65
N VAL A 154 -3.49 -6.55 -12.16
CA VAL A 154 -4.87 -6.04 -12.01
C VAL A 154 -5.59 -6.92 -11.02
N ILE A 155 -6.19 -6.30 -10.00
CA ILE A 155 -7.05 -6.95 -9.02
C ILE A 155 -8.34 -6.13 -8.92
N HIS A 156 -9.43 -6.68 -9.44
CA HIS A 156 -10.73 -6.01 -9.38
C HIS A 156 -11.23 -5.94 -7.94
N HIS A 157 -11.89 -4.85 -7.60
CA HIS A 157 -12.54 -4.73 -6.30
C HIS A 157 -13.67 -5.74 -6.18
N GLY A 158 -13.62 -6.55 -5.14
CA GLY A 158 -14.75 -7.37 -4.71
C GLY A 158 -15.70 -6.57 -3.83
N ILE A 159 -17.01 -6.80 -3.97
CA ILE A 159 -18.04 -6.31 -3.06
C ILE A 159 -18.75 -7.51 -2.47
N ASP A 160 -18.97 -7.47 -1.15
CA ASP A 160 -19.87 -8.41 -0.50
C ASP A 160 -21.32 -7.99 -0.81
N THR A 161 -22.05 -8.86 -1.50
CA THR A 161 -23.42 -8.59 -1.95
C THR A 161 -24.48 -9.24 -1.04
N LYS A 162 -24.08 -9.77 0.13
CA LYS A 162 -24.99 -10.36 1.11
C LYS A 162 -25.46 -9.33 2.12
#